data_cd0c1f3e368b05a6b174f5971049b8f1
#
_entry.id   cd0c1f3e368b05a6b174f5971049b8f1
#
_cell.length_a   1.000
_cell.length_b   1.000
_cell.length_c   1.000
_cell.angle_alpha   90.00
_cell.angle_beta   90.00
_cell.angle_gamma   90.00
#
_symmetry.space_group_name_H-M   'P 1'
#
loop_
_entity.id
_entity.type
_entity.pdbx_description
1 polymer ?
#
loop_
_entity_poly.entity_id
_entity_poly.type
_entity_poly.pdbx_seq_one_letter_code
_entity_poly.pdbx_strand_id
1 'polypeptide(L)'
;PNRVTGRKLPFLDAVLGVTHTWSSGPALLVGDTNSGLIDLDEEVPVFNVEEDGWIRGLEAAGWADGFRVLRGSERDYTWYSPNGGNGFRIDQAFVNRALRTRLRSARHEWGAAPGQRTRHALSDHAALLIDLDAQDCQRVEAPV
;
A
#
# COMPACT_ATOMS: atom_id res chain seq x y z
N PRO A 1 5.89 -12.52 -23.45
CA PRO A 1 6.69 -12.14 -22.28
C PRO A 1 6.53 -10.66 -22.04
N ASN A 2 5.83 -10.33 -20.94
CA ASN A 2 5.48 -8.95 -20.61
C ASN A 2 6.77 -8.19 -20.25
N ARG A 3 7.19 -7.20 -21.04
CA ARG A 3 8.35 -6.34 -20.77
C ARG A 3 8.28 -5.60 -19.42
N VAL A 4 7.09 -5.47 -18.86
CA VAL A 4 6.85 -4.82 -17.58
C VAL A 4 7.35 -5.67 -16.41
N THR A 5 7.17 -6.98 -16.46
CA THR A 5 7.57 -7.92 -15.40
C THR A 5 9.10 -7.93 -15.19
N GLY A 6 9.89 -7.75 -16.25
CA GLY A 6 11.37 -7.78 -16.17
C GLY A 6 11.99 -6.61 -15.39
N ARG A 7 11.25 -5.54 -15.09
CA ARG A 7 11.74 -4.39 -14.31
C ARG A 7 11.08 -4.27 -12.93
N LYS A 8 9.87 -4.81 -12.79
CA LYS A 8 9.07 -4.71 -11.58
C LYS A 8 9.73 -5.42 -10.41
N LEU A 9 10.07 -6.69 -10.55
CA LEU A 9 10.66 -7.47 -9.45
C LEU A 9 11.99 -6.89 -8.96
N PRO A 10 12.97 -6.54 -9.81
CA PRO A 10 14.19 -5.86 -9.35
C PRO A 10 13.92 -4.53 -8.62
N PHE A 11 12.90 -3.79 -9.03
CA PHE A 11 12.48 -2.57 -8.33
C PHE A 11 11.92 -2.88 -6.95
N LEU A 12 11.02 -3.85 -6.84
CA LEU A 12 10.43 -4.28 -5.57
C LEU A 12 11.50 -4.79 -4.59
N ASP A 13 12.47 -5.56 -5.09
CA ASP A 13 13.63 -6.04 -4.31
C ASP A 13 14.48 -4.88 -3.80
N ALA A 14 14.72 -3.87 -4.65
CA ALA A 14 15.45 -2.67 -4.25
C ALA A 14 14.70 -1.89 -3.17
N VAL A 15 13.38 -1.74 -3.28
CA VAL A 15 12.54 -1.12 -2.26
C VAL A 15 12.63 -1.89 -0.94
N LEU A 16 12.50 -3.22 -0.98
CA LEU A 16 12.62 -4.07 0.20
C LEU A 16 14.01 -3.90 0.86
N GLY A 17 15.09 -3.83 0.06
CA GLY A 17 16.43 -3.56 0.56
C GLY A 17 16.56 -2.23 1.30
N VAL A 18 15.95 -1.17 0.76
CA VAL A 18 15.95 0.17 1.38
C VAL A 18 15.15 0.19 2.70
N THR A 19 14.05 -0.57 2.81
CA THR A 19 13.21 -0.58 4.03
C THR A 19 13.97 -1.03 5.27
N HIS A 20 15.01 -1.85 5.12
CA HIS A 20 15.88 -2.27 6.23
C HIS A 20 16.65 -1.09 6.86
N THR A 21 16.93 -0.02 6.11
CA THR A 21 17.63 1.17 6.60
C THR A 21 16.74 2.09 7.45
N TRP A 22 15.42 1.95 7.34
CA TRP A 22 14.43 2.81 8.01
C TRP A 22 13.78 2.13 9.22
N SER A 23 14.58 1.45 10.03
CA SER A 23 14.10 0.71 11.19
C SER A 23 14.12 1.50 12.50
N SER A 24 14.93 2.57 12.59
CA SER A 24 15.20 3.28 13.86
C SER A 24 14.22 4.41 14.20
N GLY A 25 13.50 4.96 13.22
CA GLY A 25 12.51 6.03 13.41
C GLY A 25 11.18 5.70 12.73
N PRO A 26 10.13 6.50 12.98
CA PRO A 26 8.85 6.30 12.31
C PRO A 26 8.99 6.50 10.79
N ALA A 27 8.53 5.52 10.02
CA ALA A 27 8.61 5.57 8.56
C ALA A 27 7.35 5.00 7.91
N LEU A 28 6.99 5.59 6.79
CA LEU A 28 5.86 5.23 5.93
C LEU A 28 6.37 4.96 4.51
N LEU A 29 6.00 3.82 3.95
CA LEU A 29 6.14 3.48 2.54
C LEU A 29 4.75 3.51 1.91
N VAL A 30 4.53 4.34 0.90
CA VAL A 30 3.22 4.54 0.29
C VAL A 30 3.32 4.65 -1.23
N GLY A 31 2.37 4.06 -1.94
CA GLY A 31 2.27 4.19 -3.40
C GLY A 31 1.46 3.10 -4.07
N ASP A 32 1.35 3.24 -5.39
CA ASP A 32 0.90 2.15 -6.26
C ASP A 32 2.03 1.11 -6.39
N THR A 33 1.82 -0.04 -5.76
CA THR A 33 2.79 -1.14 -5.74
C THR A 33 2.62 -2.06 -6.95
N ASN A 34 1.49 -1.96 -7.64
CA ASN A 34 1.09 -2.91 -8.68
C ASN A 34 1.22 -4.38 -8.23
N SER A 35 1.14 -4.65 -6.93
CA SER A 35 1.35 -5.95 -6.28
C SER A 35 0.37 -6.10 -5.13
N GLY A 36 0.10 -7.33 -4.70
CA GLY A 36 -0.78 -7.62 -3.58
C GLY A 36 -0.66 -9.06 -3.11
N LEU A 37 -1.37 -9.35 -2.03
CA LEU A 37 -1.51 -10.71 -1.52
C LEU A 37 -2.47 -11.50 -2.41
N ILE A 38 -2.04 -12.71 -2.82
CA ILE A 38 -2.85 -13.66 -3.57
C ILE A 38 -4.14 -13.94 -2.82
N ASP A 39 -5.25 -14.03 -3.55
CA ASP A 39 -6.61 -14.30 -3.05
C ASP A 39 -7.19 -13.26 -2.09
N LEU A 40 -6.46 -12.20 -1.76
CA LEU A 40 -6.89 -11.20 -0.81
C LEU A 40 -6.97 -9.79 -1.40
N ASP A 41 -5.95 -9.40 -2.16
CA ASP A 41 -5.84 -8.07 -2.77
C ASP A 41 -6.29 -8.04 -4.24
N GLU A 42 -6.90 -9.11 -4.68
CA GLU A 42 -7.42 -9.31 -6.04
C GLU A 42 -8.80 -9.97 -6.03
N GLU A 43 -9.63 -9.63 -6.99
CA GLU A 43 -10.97 -10.22 -7.14
C GLU A 43 -10.89 -11.60 -7.79
N VAL A 44 -10.00 -11.75 -8.75
CA VAL A 44 -9.66 -13.01 -9.41
C VAL A 44 -8.14 -13.20 -9.40
N PRO A 45 -7.64 -14.45 -9.34
CA PRO A 45 -6.20 -14.72 -9.26
C PRO A 45 -5.43 -14.18 -10.47
N VAL A 46 -4.55 -13.21 -10.25
CA VAL A 46 -3.66 -12.60 -11.24
C VAL A 46 -2.26 -12.38 -10.67
N PHE A 47 -2.17 -12.05 -9.36
CA PHE A 47 -0.88 -11.90 -8.69
C PHE A 47 -0.12 -13.23 -8.67
N ASN A 48 1.19 -13.14 -8.74
CA ASN A 48 2.09 -14.29 -8.70
C ASN A 48 2.79 -14.40 -7.33
N VAL A 49 3.48 -15.51 -7.13
CA VAL A 49 4.15 -15.82 -5.85
C VAL A 49 5.29 -14.85 -5.53
N GLU A 50 5.90 -14.22 -6.51
CA GLU A 50 6.96 -13.23 -6.32
C GLU A 50 6.37 -11.91 -5.79
N GLU A 51 5.21 -11.49 -6.29
CA GLU A 51 4.50 -10.29 -5.84
C GLU A 51 3.95 -10.46 -4.43
N ASP A 52 3.30 -11.59 -4.13
CA ASP A 52 2.88 -11.97 -2.78
C ASP A 52 4.08 -12.07 -1.83
N GLY A 53 5.16 -12.70 -2.29
CA GLY A 53 6.41 -12.85 -1.56
C GLY A 53 7.06 -11.53 -1.17
N TRP A 54 6.96 -10.51 -2.03
CA TRP A 54 7.44 -9.18 -1.72
C TRP A 54 6.65 -8.52 -0.57
N ILE A 55 5.33 -8.60 -0.57
CA ILE A 55 4.48 -8.10 0.54
C ILE A 55 4.86 -8.79 1.85
N ARG A 56 5.00 -10.13 1.82
CA ARG A 56 5.44 -10.91 3.01
C ARG A 56 6.88 -10.59 3.43
N GLY A 57 7.73 -10.23 2.48
CA GLY A 57 9.08 -9.74 2.75
C GLY A 57 9.08 -8.44 3.55
N LEU A 58 8.20 -7.50 3.23
CA LEU A 58 7.99 -6.27 4.00
C LEU A 58 7.51 -6.59 5.43
N GLU A 59 6.55 -7.52 5.58
CA GLU A 59 6.08 -7.95 6.89
C GLU A 59 7.21 -8.57 7.72
N ALA A 60 8.02 -9.44 7.13
CA ALA A 60 9.18 -10.05 7.78
C ALA A 60 10.25 -9.02 8.17
N ALA A 61 10.39 -7.93 7.40
CA ALA A 61 11.25 -6.80 7.70
C ALA A 61 10.66 -5.85 8.78
N GLY A 62 9.48 -6.16 9.32
CA GLY A 62 8.83 -5.38 10.39
C GLY A 62 7.95 -4.23 9.91
N TRP A 63 7.61 -4.23 8.63
CA TRP A 63 6.62 -3.31 8.06
C TRP A 63 5.25 -3.97 8.04
N ALA A 64 4.22 -3.20 8.30
CA ALA A 64 2.85 -3.69 8.30
C ALA A 64 1.99 -2.87 7.34
N ASP A 65 1.23 -3.54 6.49
CA ASP A 65 0.22 -2.90 5.68
C ASP A 65 -0.85 -2.25 6.58
N GLY A 66 -0.98 -0.93 6.50
CA GLY A 66 -1.86 -0.15 7.37
C GLY A 66 -3.33 -0.52 7.21
N PHE A 67 -3.77 -0.83 6.01
CA PHE A 67 -5.13 -1.29 5.76
C PHE A 67 -5.35 -2.67 6.42
N ARG A 68 -4.43 -3.61 6.24
CA ARG A 68 -4.52 -4.96 6.80
C ARG A 68 -4.46 -4.97 8.33
N VAL A 69 -3.67 -4.07 8.94
CA VAL A 69 -3.63 -3.91 10.40
C VAL A 69 -5.00 -3.54 10.98
N LEU A 70 -5.76 -2.69 10.29
CA LEU A 70 -7.02 -2.14 10.80
C LEU A 70 -8.26 -2.90 10.30
N ARG A 71 -8.19 -3.51 9.13
CA ARG A 71 -9.32 -4.12 8.44
C ARG A 71 -9.20 -5.64 8.24
N GLY A 72 -8.04 -6.22 8.57
CA GLY A 72 -7.80 -7.66 8.44
C GLY A 72 -7.97 -8.12 6.99
N SER A 73 -8.87 -9.07 6.77
CA SER A 73 -9.14 -9.66 5.46
C SER A 73 -10.23 -8.95 4.65
N GLU A 74 -10.67 -7.76 5.07
CA GLU A 74 -11.65 -6.98 4.30
C GLU A 74 -11.14 -6.75 2.87
N ARG A 75 -12.05 -6.93 1.88
CA ARG A 75 -11.76 -6.69 0.48
C ARG A 75 -12.22 -5.29 0.11
N ASP A 76 -11.27 -4.47 -0.34
CA ASP A 76 -11.50 -3.13 -0.81
C ASP A 76 -10.50 -2.83 -1.93
N TYR A 77 -10.99 -2.56 -3.12
CA TYR A 77 -10.15 -2.45 -4.31
C TYR A 77 -9.91 -1.00 -4.67
N THR A 78 -8.67 -0.69 -5.06
CA THR A 78 -8.23 0.66 -5.41
C THR A 78 -8.16 0.92 -6.90
N TRP A 79 -8.17 -0.13 -7.69
CA TRP A 79 -8.17 -0.08 -9.14
C TRP A 79 -8.95 -1.23 -9.75
N TYR A 80 -9.56 -1.00 -10.92
CA TYR A 80 -10.28 -2.01 -11.66
C TYR A 80 -9.71 -2.13 -13.07
N SER A 81 -9.39 -3.36 -13.51
CA SER A 81 -8.84 -3.59 -14.84
C SER A 81 -9.81 -3.15 -15.94
N PRO A 82 -9.35 -2.42 -16.97
CA PRO A 82 -10.22 -1.93 -18.03
C PRO A 82 -10.83 -3.03 -18.89
N ASN A 83 -10.17 -4.19 -19.00
CA ASN A 83 -10.57 -5.28 -19.88
C ASN A 83 -11.52 -6.30 -19.22
N GLY A 84 -11.50 -6.43 -17.90
CA GLY A 84 -12.29 -7.45 -17.19
C GLY A 84 -13.12 -6.86 -16.05
N GLY A 85 -12.88 -5.63 -15.66
CA GLY A 85 -13.53 -5.02 -14.51
C GLY A 85 -13.10 -5.63 -13.17
N ASN A 86 -12.06 -6.48 -13.16
CA ASN A 86 -11.57 -7.12 -11.94
C ASN A 86 -10.91 -6.10 -11.02
N GLY A 87 -11.24 -6.17 -9.74
CA GLY A 87 -10.73 -5.27 -8.71
C GLY A 87 -9.38 -5.73 -8.15
N PHE A 88 -8.52 -4.75 -7.87
CA PHE A 88 -7.20 -4.93 -7.27
C PHE A 88 -6.96 -3.85 -6.22
N ARG A 89 -6.40 -4.24 -5.07
CA ARG A 89 -5.91 -3.29 -4.07
C ARG A 89 -4.39 -3.15 -4.25
N ILE A 90 -4.00 -2.19 -5.05
CA ILE A 90 -2.59 -1.95 -5.43
C ILE A 90 -2.02 -0.65 -4.88
N ASP A 91 -2.87 0.26 -4.41
CA ASP A 91 -2.46 1.46 -3.68
C ASP A 91 -2.38 1.11 -2.19
N GLN A 92 -1.16 1.06 -1.67
CA GLN A 92 -0.87 0.51 -0.36
C GLN A 92 0.00 1.44 0.48
N ALA A 93 -0.13 1.34 1.79
CA ALA A 93 0.68 2.07 2.75
C ALA A 93 1.19 1.11 3.82
N PHE A 94 2.50 0.98 3.91
CA PHE A 94 3.16 0.17 4.93
C PHE A 94 3.79 1.08 5.98
N VAL A 95 3.51 0.78 7.23
CA VAL A 95 4.07 1.47 8.40
C VAL A 95 5.09 0.56 9.07
N ASN A 96 6.25 1.11 9.43
CA ASN A 96 7.22 0.34 10.20
C ASN A 96 6.78 0.20 11.67
N ARG A 97 7.50 -0.61 12.45
CA ARG A 97 7.18 -0.89 13.86
C ARG A 97 7.04 0.39 14.70
N ALA A 98 7.88 1.40 14.46
CA ALA A 98 7.87 2.65 15.22
C ALA A 98 6.63 3.52 14.90
N LEU A 99 6.09 3.43 13.68
CA LEU A 99 4.92 4.21 13.27
C LEU A 99 3.60 3.47 13.50
N ARG A 100 3.62 2.14 13.61
CA ARG A 100 2.42 1.29 13.66
C ARG A 100 1.47 1.65 14.80
N THR A 101 1.98 2.00 15.99
CA THR A 101 1.16 2.38 17.15
C THR A 101 0.42 3.70 16.96
N ARG A 102 0.85 4.51 16.01
CA ARG A 102 0.27 5.81 15.68
C ARG A 102 -0.77 5.75 14.56
N LEU A 103 -0.94 4.59 13.93
CA LEU A 103 -1.90 4.39 12.85
C LEU A 103 -3.34 4.42 13.40
N ARG A 104 -4.17 5.36 12.90
CA ARG A 104 -5.57 5.56 13.29
C ARG A 104 -6.56 5.13 12.23
N SER A 105 -6.29 5.47 10.98
CA SER A 105 -7.10 4.98 9.88
C SER A 105 -6.27 4.69 8.64
N ALA A 106 -6.77 3.76 7.84
CA ALA A 106 -6.33 3.49 6.49
C ALA A 106 -7.58 3.15 5.67
N ARG A 107 -7.88 3.94 4.66
CA ARG A 107 -9.09 3.79 3.85
C ARG A 107 -8.85 4.26 2.42
N HIS A 108 -9.72 3.81 1.53
CA HIS A 108 -9.72 4.22 0.13
C HIS A 108 -10.97 5.02 -0.18
N GLU A 109 -10.82 6.07 -0.99
CA GLU A 109 -11.93 6.92 -1.42
C GLU A 109 -11.86 7.19 -2.92
N TRP A 110 -12.98 6.97 -3.60
CA TRP A 110 -13.05 7.11 -5.05
C TRP A 110 -13.39 8.53 -5.53
N GLY A 111 -13.72 9.43 -4.63
CA GLY A 111 -14.11 10.81 -4.97
C GLY A 111 -15.39 10.92 -5.80
N ALA A 112 -16.18 9.86 -5.87
CA ALA A 112 -17.45 9.79 -6.57
C ALA A 112 -18.61 9.64 -5.60
N ALA A 113 -19.84 9.91 -6.04
CA ALA A 113 -21.03 9.70 -5.23
C ALA A 113 -21.13 8.22 -4.80
N PRO A 114 -21.66 7.93 -3.58
CA PRO A 114 -21.80 6.56 -3.10
C PRO A 114 -22.52 5.66 -4.12
N GLY A 115 -21.92 4.51 -4.44
CA GLY A 115 -22.46 3.55 -5.40
C GLY A 115 -22.03 3.75 -6.86
N GLN A 116 -21.33 4.82 -7.20
CA GLN A 116 -20.74 5.00 -8.53
C GLN A 116 -19.29 4.47 -8.52
N ARG A 117 -19.11 3.28 -9.04
CA ARG A 117 -17.77 2.73 -9.31
C ARG A 117 -17.18 3.45 -10.52
N THR A 118 -16.28 4.36 -10.35
CA THR A 118 -14.95 4.57 -10.90
C THR A 118 -14.71 5.05 -12.33
N ARG A 119 -15.40 4.72 -13.35
CA ARG A 119 -15.09 5.25 -14.71
C ARG A 119 -15.41 6.73 -14.90
N HIS A 120 -16.07 7.34 -13.93
CA HIS A 120 -16.43 8.77 -13.93
C HIS A 120 -15.79 9.53 -12.77
N ALA A 121 -14.88 8.89 -12.01
CA ALA A 121 -14.07 9.55 -11.01
C ALA A 121 -12.99 10.41 -11.67
N LEU A 122 -12.40 11.32 -10.90
CA LEU A 122 -11.28 12.16 -11.36
C LEU A 122 -10.01 11.35 -11.66
N SER A 123 -9.92 10.11 -11.17
CA SER A 123 -8.84 9.15 -11.37
C SER A 123 -9.42 7.76 -11.58
N ASP A 124 -8.69 6.89 -12.26
CA ASP A 124 -8.97 5.45 -12.36
C ASP A 124 -8.47 4.66 -11.14
N HIS A 125 -7.79 5.34 -10.19
CA HIS A 125 -7.45 4.82 -8.87
C HIS A 125 -8.24 5.52 -7.77
N ALA A 126 -8.53 4.80 -6.69
CA ALA A 126 -9.01 5.37 -5.45
C ALA A 126 -7.87 6.13 -4.74
N ALA A 127 -8.22 7.21 -4.05
CA ALA A 127 -7.30 7.88 -3.15
C ALA A 127 -7.08 7.03 -1.90
N LEU A 128 -5.82 6.80 -1.53
CA LEU A 128 -5.45 6.17 -0.26
C LEU A 128 -5.27 7.25 0.81
N LEU A 129 -6.05 7.16 1.89
CA LEU A 129 -6.00 8.08 3.03
C LEU A 129 -5.49 7.35 4.26
N ILE A 130 -4.45 7.93 4.88
CA ILE A 130 -3.82 7.41 6.09
C ILE A 130 -3.85 8.49 7.16
N ASP A 131 -4.47 8.19 8.30
CA ASP A 131 -4.44 9.06 9.47
C ASP A 131 -3.49 8.51 10.52
N LEU A 132 -2.58 9.35 10.96
CA LEU A 132 -1.57 9.05 11.97
C LEU A 132 -1.70 10.03 13.15
N ASP A 133 -1.56 9.54 14.38
CA ASP A 133 -1.42 10.45 15.52
C ASP A 133 -0.18 11.32 15.36
N ALA A 134 -0.36 12.62 15.45
CA ALA A 134 0.73 13.55 15.65
C ALA A 134 1.27 13.34 17.06
N GLN A 135 2.54 12.94 17.19
CA GLN A 135 3.27 13.24 18.42
C GLN A 135 3.63 14.72 18.36
N ASP A 136 3.60 15.41 19.50
CA ASP A 136 4.11 16.77 19.59
C ASP A 136 5.47 16.82 18.90
N CYS A 137 5.50 17.46 17.73
CA CYS A 137 6.76 17.80 17.08
C CYS A 137 7.42 18.82 18.00
N GLN A 138 8.31 18.37 18.89
CA GLN A 138 9.29 19.30 19.46
C GLN A 138 10.01 19.90 18.25
N ARG A 139 9.73 21.19 17.98
CA ARG A 139 10.52 21.96 17.04
C ARG A 139 11.98 21.82 17.50
N VAL A 140 12.76 21.07 16.75
CA VAL A 140 14.20 21.17 16.85
C VAL A 140 14.52 22.54 16.28
N GLU A 141 14.70 23.52 17.16
CA GLU A 141 15.24 24.84 16.78
C GLU A 141 16.62 24.56 16.17
N ALA A 142 16.76 24.95 14.91
CA ALA A 142 18.06 24.88 14.25
C ALA A 142 19.06 25.68 15.09
N PRO A 143 20.25 25.16 15.39
CA PRO A 143 21.28 25.95 16.09
C PRO A 143 21.61 27.17 15.23
N VAL A 144 21.57 28.36 15.86
CA VAL A 144 21.94 29.66 15.28
C VAL A 144 23.43 29.66 14.97
#